data_55e75aaac55e5cf69b458faee3218962
#
_entry.id   55e75aaac55e5cf69b458faee3218962
#
_cell.length_a   1.000
_cell.length_b   1.000
_cell.length_c   1.000
_cell.angle_alpha   90.00
_cell.angle_beta   90.00
_cell.angle_gamma   90.00
#
_symmetry.space_group_name_H-M   'P 1'
#
loop_
_entity.id
_entity.type
_entity.pdbx_description
1 polymer ?
#
loop_
_entity_poly.entity_id
_entity_poly.type
_entity_poly.pdbx_seq_one_letter_code
_entity_poly.pdbx_strand_id
1 'polypeptide(L)'
;MTNKLRTSSQTQERFNSLAQSLGLQPFILSKLAIALSIRIGKLNSEDFMTDNDGLEISRQTIFGDHDLLFKSLILNNAERAITEDEYFPTIVKAHLDRGSRLLFDEKRYSKDFYNHLCNLDANI
;
A
#
# COMPACT_ATOMS: atom_id res chain seq x y z
N MET A 1 -13.79 -1.51 17.18
CA MET A 1 -13.35 -1.69 15.79
C MET A 1 -12.66 -0.44 15.29
N THR A 2 -11.45 -0.57 14.76
CA THR A 2 -10.66 0.56 14.31
C THR A 2 -10.93 0.83 12.83
N ASN A 3 -11.24 2.08 12.49
CA ASN A 3 -11.49 2.50 11.11
C ASN A 3 -10.36 3.34 10.53
N LYS A 4 -9.30 3.55 11.31
CA LYS A 4 -8.14 4.35 10.88
C LYS A 4 -6.88 3.58 11.16
N LEU A 5 -5.86 3.83 10.35
CA LEU A 5 -4.52 3.32 10.60
C LEU A 5 -3.53 4.47 10.55
N ARG A 6 -2.36 4.26 11.11
CA ARG A 6 -1.26 5.20 11.03
C ARG A 6 -0.08 4.52 10.38
N THR A 7 0.42 5.11 9.31
CA THR A 7 1.54 4.55 8.54
C THR A 7 2.85 4.75 9.29
N SER A 8 3.93 4.19 8.75
CA SER A 8 5.25 4.54 9.21
C SER A 8 5.61 5.97 8.79
N SER A 9 6.57 6.57 9.49
CA SER A 9 7.07 7.90 9.14
C SER A 9 7.69 7.91 7.74
N GLN A 10 8.35 6.83 7.35
CA GLN A 10 8.94 6.72 6.00
C GLN A 10 7.86 6.67 4.93
N THR A 11 6.76 5.98 5.18
CA THR A 11 5.64 5.95 4.23
C THR A 11 5.07 7.35 4.02
N GLN A 12 4.92 8.12 5.09
CA GLN A 12 4.44 9.49 4.98
C GLN A 12 5.38 10.34 4.11
N GLU A 13 6.68 10.23 4.34
CA GLU A 13 7.67 10.97 3.54
C GLU A 13 7.63 10.56 2.07
N ARG A 14 7.52 9.26 1.80
CA ARG A 14 7.42 8.74 0.43
C ARG A 14 6.16 9.24 -0.27
N PHE A 15 5.03 9.20 0.42
CA PHE A 15 3.76 9.67 -0.14
C PHE A 15 3.79 11.17 -0.41
N ASN A 16 4.37 11.95 0.49
CA ASN A 16 4.51 13.40 0.28
C ASN A 16 5.35 13.69 -0.96
N SER A 17 6.46 12.99 -1.12
CA SER A 17 7.33 13.14 -2.27
C SER A 17 6.64 12.73 -3.58
N LEU A 18 5.95 11.59 -3.56
CA LEU A 18 5.23 11.09 -4.73
C LEU A 18 4.06 11.99 -5.10
N ALA A 19 3.33 12.52 -4.12
CA ALA A 19 2.22 13.43 -4.37
C ALA A 19 2.70 14.70 -5.07
N GLN A 20 3.83 15.25 -4.63
CA GLN A 20 4.42 16.43 -5.25
C GLN A 20 4.89 16.15 -6.68
N SER A 21 5.54 15.00 -6.89
CA SER A 21 6.09 14.65 -8.21
C SER A 21 5.02 14.27 -9.22
N LEU A 22 3.98 13.56 -8.78
CA LEU A 22 3.00 12.95 -9.68
C LEU A 22 1.66 13.68 -9.69
N GLY A 23 1.40 14.54 -8.72
CA GLY A 23 0.11 15.22 -8.59
C GLY A 23 -1.03 14.29 -8.19
N LEU A 24 -0.71 13.15 -7.53
CA LEU A 24 -1.71 12.17 -7.11
C LEU A 24 -2.09 12.36 -5.65
N GLN A 25 -3.36 12.10 -5.36
CA GLN A 25 -3.88 12.14 -4.00
C GLN A 25 -3.40 10.95 -3.18
N PRO A 26 -3.30 11.09 -1.84
CA PRO A 26 -2.87 9.97 -0.98
C PRO A 26 -3.70 8.70 -1.13
N PHE A 27 -5.02 8.81 -1.37
CA PHE A 27 -5.85 7.62 -1.52
C PHE A 27 -5.50 6.84 -2.80
N ILE A 28 -5.10 7.51 -3.86
CA ILE A 28 -4.64 6.86 -5.10
C ILE A 28 -3.29 6.19 -4.86
N LEU A 29 -2.37 6.90 -4.19
CA LEU A 29 -1.06 6.36 -3.83
C LEU A 29 -1.20 5.13 -2.94
N SER A 30 -2.14 5.15 -2.00
CA SER A 30 -2.40 4.02 -1.10
C SER A 30 -2.82 2.78 -1.88
N LYS A 31 -3.73 2.92 -2.83
CA LYS A 31 -4.18 1.79 -3.65
C LYS A 31 -3.06 1.23 -4.51
N LEU A 32 -2.26 2.10 -5.13
CA LEU A 32 -1.11 1.68 -5.94
C LEU A 32 -0.08 0.95 -5.08
N ALA A 33 0.20 1.47 -3.89
CA ALA A 33 1.16 0.86 -2.98
C ALA A 33 0.71 -0.54 -2.57
N ILE A 34 -0.55 -0.68 -2.18
CA ILE A 34 -1.10 -1.98 -1.77
C ILE A 34 -1.07 -2.97 -2.93
N ALA A 35 -1.44 -2.52 -4.13
CA ALA A 35 -1.43 -3.37 -5.32
C ALA A 35 -0.02 -3.89 -5.63
N LEU A 36 1.00 -3.03 -5.56
CA LEU A 36 2.38 -3.43 -5.77
C LEU A 36 2.83 -4.42 -4.69
N SER A 37 2.45 -4.18 -3.44
CA SER A 37 2.80 -5.07 -2.35
C SER A 37 2.21 -6.46 -2.53
N ILE A 38 0.94 -6.55 -2.89
CA ILE A 38 0.27 -7.83 -3.14
C ILE A 38 0.96 -8.58 -4.28
N ARG A 39 1.36 -7.89 -5.31
CA ARG A 39 1.99 -8.47 -6.50
C ARG A 39 3.30 -9.20 -6.17
N ILE A 40 4.05 -8.70 -5.19
CA ILE A 40 5.32 -9.31 -4.80
C ILE A 40 5.13 -10.63 -4.07
N GLY A 41 4.03 -10.79 -3.35
CA GLY A 41 3.73 -12.00 -2.62
C GLY A 41 3.39 -11.74 -1.16
N LYS A 42 3.44 -12.77 -0.35
CA LYS A 42 3.07 -12.70 1.07
C LYS A 42 3.93 -11.71 1.84
N LEU A 43 3.33 -11.14 2.89
CA LEU A 43 4.06 -10.32 3.84
C LEU A 43 5.00 -11.18 4.67
N ASN A 44 6.16 -10.61 4.98
CA ASN A 44 7.15 -11.20 5.89
C ASN A 44 7.00 -10.58 7.27
N SER A 45 7.57 -11.23 8.29
CA SER A 45 7.53 -10.68 9.66
C SER A 45 8.12 -9.27 9.73
N GLU A 46 9.12 -8.98 8.93
CA GLU A 46 9.76 -7.66 8.88
C GLU A 46 8.81 -6.56 8.42
N ASP A 47 7.83 -6.89 7.59
CA ASP A 47 6.87 -5.92 7.06
C ASP A 47 5.96 -5.37 8.16
N PHE A 48 5.86 -6.04 9.30
CA PHE A 48 5.07 -5.60 10.45
C PHE A 48 5.88 -4.78 11.46
N MET A 49 7.18 -4.59 11.22
CA MET A 49 8.09 -3.97 12.18
C MET A 49 8.36 -2.49 11.89
N THR A 50 7.40 -1.81 11.29
CA THR A 50 7.52 -0.39 11.02
C THR A 50 6.91 0.43 12.16
N ASP A 51 7.31 1.70 12.27
CA ASP A 51 6.76 2.60 13.28
C ASP A 51 5.34 3.04 12.94
N ASN A 52 4.71 3.78 13.85
CA ASN A 52 3.35 4.29 13.69
C ASN A 52 3.34 5.83 13.78
N ASP A 53 4.38 6.47 13.31
CA ASP A 53 4.58 7.90 13.48
C ASP A 53 4.26 8.70 12.21
N GLY A 54 3.66 8.08 11.22
CA GLY A 54 3.39 8.69 9.94
C GLY A 54 1.97 9.21 9.79
N LEU A 55 1.44 9.05 8.59
CA LEU A 55 0.14 9.58 8.18
C LEU A 55 -1.01 8.74 8.75
N GLU A 56 -2.00 9.42 9.33
CA GLU A 56 -3.24 8.77 9.75
C GLU A 56 -4.22 8.77 8.58
N ILE A 57 -4.69 7.59 8.18
CA ILE A 57 -5.61 7.44 7.06
C ILE A 57 -6.77 6.53 7.48
N SER A 58 -8.00 6.91 7.08
CA SER A 58 -9.16 6.05 7.33
C SER A 58 -9.26 4.96 6.28
N ARG A 59 -9.91 3.85 6.68
CA ARG A 59 -10.20 2.75 5.76
C ARG A 59 -11.00 3.23 4.55
N GLN A 60 -11.97 4.12 4.78
CA GLN A 60 -12.78 4.69 3.72
C GLN A 60 -11.93 5.50 2.73
N THR A 61 -10.98 6.27 3.23
CA THR A 61 -10.08 7.05 2.36
C THR A 61 -9.19 6.15 1.51
N ILE A 62 -8.69 5.05 2.10
CA ILE A 62 -7.82 4.13 1.38
C ILE A 62 -8.58 3.40 0.27
N PHE A 63 -9.72 2.80 0.59
CA PHE A 63 -10.39 1.86 -0.31
C PHE A 63 -11.60 2.43 -1.01
N GLY A 64 -12.33 3.37 -0.40
CA GLY A 64 -13.57 3.90 -0.97
C GLY A 64 -14.52 2.77 -1.34
N ASP A 65 -15.02 2.80 -2.57
CA ASP A 65 -15.95 1.80 -3.08
C ASP A 65 -15.29 0.45 -3.41
N HIS A 66 -13.97 0.37 -3.31
CA HIS A 66 -13.21 -0.83 -3.66
C HIS A 66 -12.78 -1.65 -2.44
N ASP A 67 -13.39 -1.42 -1.29
CA ASP A 67 -13.01 -2.08 -0.04
C ASP A 67 -13.10 -3.61 -0.17
N LEU A 68 -14.20 -4.11 -0.70
CA LEU A 68 -14.38 -5.56 -0.84
C LEU A 68 -13.37 -6.16 -1.81
N LEU A 69 -13.10 -5.48 -2.91
CA LEU A 69 -12.12 -5.93 -3.89
C LEU A 69 -10.73 -6.10 -3.26
N PHE A 70 -10.25 -5.05 -2.58
CA PHE A 70 -8.93 -5.09 -1.95
C PHE A 70 -8.87 -6.10 -0.82
N LYS A 71 -9.95 -6.22 -0.04
CA LYS A 71 -10.01 -7.21 1.03
C LYS A 71 -9.87 -8.62 0.45
N SER A 72 -10.58 -8.92 -0.64
CA SER A 72 -10.50 -10.22 -1.30
C SER A 72 -9.08 -10.50 -1.80
N LEU A 73 -8.42 -9.50 -2.41
CA LEU A 73 -7.06 -9.65 -2.91
C LEU A 73 -6.07 -9.90 -1.78
N ILE A 74 -6.20 -9.16 -0.69
CA ILE A 74 -5.30 -9.28 0.47
C ILE A 74 -5.48 -10.63 1.16
N LEU A 75 -6.72 -11.07 1.35
CA LEU A 75 -7.01 -12.37 1.97
C LEU A 75 -6.48 -13.51 1.12
N ASN A 76 -6.64 -13.43 -0.20
CA ASN A 76 -6.10 -14.42 -1.11
C ASN A 76 -4.57 -14.46 -1.06
N ASN A 77 -3.94 -13.30 -1.02
CA ASN A 77 -2.47 -13.17 -0.92
C ASN A 77 -1.93 -13.84 0.34
N ALA A 78 -2.64 -13.70 1.46
CA ALA A 78 -2.17 -14.22 2.75
C ALA A 78 -2.14 -15.74 2.81
N GLU A 79 -3.01 -16.42 2.07
CA GLU A 79 -3.11 -17.89 2.05
C GLU A 79 -3.36 -18.52 3.42
N ARG A 80 -3.99 -17.79 4.34
CA ARG A 80 -4.38 -18.26 5.66
C ARG A 80 -5.62 -17.50 6.12
N ALA A 81 -6.26 -18.03 7.15
CA ALA A 81 -7.39 -17.34 7.77
C ALA A 81 -6.91 -16.07 8.47
N ILE A 82 -7.63 -14.99 8.29
CA ILE A 82 -7.31 -13.68 8.86
C ILE A 82 -8.57 -13.14 9.53
N THR A 83 -8.46 -12.72 10.80
CA THR A 83 -9.56 -12.06 11.50
C THR A 83 -9.71 -10.63 10.98
N GLU A 84 -10.89 -10.05 11.22
CA GLU A 84 -11.15 -8.66 10.81
C GLU A 84 -10.18 -7.69 11.51
N ASP A 85 -9.86 -7.94 12.78
CA ASP A 85 -8.93 -7.09 13.54
C ASP A 85 -7.50 -7.22 13.04
N GLU A 86 -7.10 -8.39 12.55
CA GLU A 86 -5.80 -8.56 11.89
C GLU A 86 -5.76 -7.85 10.54
N TYR A 87 -6.85 -7.97 9.79
CA TYR A 87 -6.93 -7.36 8.47
C TYR A 87 -6.72 -5.85 8.54
N PHE A 88 -7.48 -5.19 9.39
CA PHE A 88 -7.40 -3.74 9.54
C PHE A 88 -7.31 -3.37 11.02
N PRO A 89 -6.28 -2.66 11.46
CA PRO A 89 -5.30 -1.95 10.63
C PRO A 89 -4.04 -2.73 10.25
N THR A 90 -3.77 -3.86 10.89
CA THR A 90 -2.44 -4.48 10.92
C THR A 90 -1.92 -4.90 9.53
N ILE A 91 -2.68 -5.73 8.83
CA ILE A 91 -2.24 -6.26 7.53
C ILE A 91 -2.27 -5.18 6.45
N VAL A 92 -3.30 -4.34 6.44
CA VAL A 92 -3.39 -3.23 5.49
C VAL A 92 -2.21 -2.28 5.66
N LYS A 93 -1.86 -1.94 6.90
CA LYS A 93 -0.70 -1.08 7.18
C LYS A 93 0.59 -1.71 6.66
N ALA A 94 0.79 -3.00 6.90
CA ALA A 94 2.00 -3.69 6.44
C ALA A 94 2.12 -3.64 4.91
N HIS A 95 1.02 -3.84 4.19
CA HIS A 95 1.02 -3.71 2.73
C HIS A 95 1.26 -2.26 2.29
N LEU A 96 0.69 -1.29 2.98
CA LEU A 96 0.92 0.12 2.68
C LEU A 96 2.39 0.50 2.83
N ASP A 97 3.00 0.10 3.94
CA ASP A 97 4.39 0.45 4.23
C ASP A 97 5.34 -0.23 3.23
N ARG A 98 5.15 -1.53 2.97
CA ARG A 98 5.96 -2.23 1.98
C ARG A 98 5.73 -1.67 0.59
N GLY A 99 4.47 -1.44 0.24
CA GLY A 99 4.10 -0.93 -1.07
C GLY A 99 4.58 0.50 -1.32
N SER A 100 4.62 1.34 -0.29
CA SER A 100 5.14 2.70 -0.44
C SER A 100 6.61 2.69 -0.85
N ARG A 101 7.40 1.77 -0.27
CA ARG A 101 8.79 1.60 -0.64
C ARG A 101 8.91 1.14 -2.09
N LEU A 102 8.11 0.16 -2.48
CA LEU A 102 8.12 -0.36 -3.84
C LEU A 102 7.71 0.70 -4.85
N LEU A 103 6.66 1.45 -4.55
CA LEU A 103 6.18 2.52 -5.41
C LEU A 103 7.22 3.63 -5.57
N PHE A 104 7.85 4.01 -4.47
CA PHE A 104 8.90 5.02 -4.47
C PHE A 104 10.10 4.56 -5.32
N ASP A 105 10.50 3.29 -5.19
CA ASP A 105 11.61 2.74 -5.96
C ASP A 105 11.28 2.67 -7.45
N GLU A 106 10.06 2.28 -7.81
CA GLU A 106 9.64 2.25 -9.21
C GLU A 106 9.69 3.65 -9.84
N LYS A 107 9.20 4.66 -9.13
CA LYS A 107 9.26 6.05 -9.58
C LYS A 107 10.70 6.51 -9.76
N ARG A 108 11.57 6.15 -8.82
CA ARG A 108 12.97 6.59 -8.78
C ARG A 108 13.76 6.08 -9.98
N TYR A 109 13.45 4.88 -10.46
CA TYR A 109 14.23 4.23 -11.51
C TYR A 109 13.56 4.28 -12.89
N SER A 110 12.48 5.03 -13.05
CA SER A 110 11.76 5.11 -14.32
C SER A 110 11.65 6.54 -14.81
N LYS A 111 11.98 6.77 -16.11
CA LYS A 111 11.84 8.08 -16.74
C LYS A 111 10.39 8.45 -17.00
N ASP A 112 9.58 7.47 -17.43
CA ASP A 112 8.15 7.62 -17.66
C ASP A 112 7.44 6.67 -16.72
N PHE A 113 7.14 7.17 -15.53
CA PHE A 113 6.59 6.36 -14.45
C PHE A 113 5.24 5.75 -14.81
N TYR A 114 4.35 6.55 -15.41
CA TYR A 114 3.00 6.07 -15.76
C TYR A 114 3.04 4.95 -16.78
N ASN A 115 3.85 5.12 -17.82
CA ASN A 115 4.04 4.09 -18.83
C ASN A 115 4.69 2.84 -18.24
N HIS A 116 5.65 3.04 -17.34
CA HIS A 116 6.32 1.94 -16.64
C HIS A 116 5.31 1.11 -15.83
N LEU A 117 4.43 1.76 -15.09
CA LEU A 117 3.40 1.07 -14.31
C LEU A 117 2.47 0.25 -15.21
N CYS A 118 2.08 0.81 -16.34
CA CYS A 118 1.21 0.11 -17.28
C CYS A 118 1.84 -1.15 -17.86
N ASN A 119 3.17 -1.22 -17.91
CA ASN A 119 3.90 -2.33 -18.50
C ASN A 119 4.42 -3.34 -17.48
N LEU A 120 4.18 -3.14 -16.18
CA LEU A 120 4.68 -4.06 -15.16
C LEU A 120 4.17 -5.49 -15.36
N ASP A 121 2.90 -5.64 -15.68
CA ASP A 121 2.30 -6.97 -15.86
C ASP A 121 2.80 -7.66 -17.14
N ALA A 122 3.18 -6.90 -18.15
CA ALA A 122 3.68 -7.46 -19.39
C ALA A 122 5.07 -8.09 -19.24
N ASN A 123 5.78 -7.77 -18.17
CA ASN A 123 7.12 -8.26 -17.91
C ASN A 123 7.17 -9.45 -16.96
N ILE A 124 6.01 -9.95 -16.58
CA ILE A 124 5.88 -11.16 -15.77
C ILE A 124 5.72 -12.36 -16.70
#